data_dc286bf1ab888f61b7d27565797ff7a5
#
_entry.id   dc286bf1ab888f61b7d27565797ff7a5
#
_cell.length_a   1.000
_cell.length_b   1.000
_cell.length_c   1.000
_cell.angle_alpha   90.00
_cell.angle_beta   90.00
_cell.angle_gamma   90.00
#
_symmetry.space_group_name_H-M   'P 1'
#
loop_
_entity.id
_entity.type
_entity.pdbx_description
1 polymer ?
#
loop_
_entity_poly.entity_id
_entity_poly.type
_entity_poly.pdbx_seq_one_letter_code
_entity_poly.pdbx_strand_id
1 'polypeptide(L)'
;MVEMSAVVVVLSIIGFSVVVTFNHINGSYRKDTVRMDVRHYGNTVMREITDRISHAQKVEFGSSLGFAEIMLYDDATTNLYMDKIKAVENDGILINDEAMIGGSLLFPDKGQFRENDQFDVKVTNFSVSESQEYLPGLNKFKKSMVHINLGLTLKSNVMQNDVENIEQINFTRGMFLSNNYIGSIN
;
A
#
# COMPACT_ATOMS: atom_id res chain seq x y z
N MET A 1 -38.18 47.44 -14.58
CA MET A 1 -37.74 46.23 -15.33
C MET A 1 -36.24 46.01 -15.24
N VAL A 2 -35.40 47.05 -15.35
CA VAL A 2 -33.93 46.92 -15.27
C VAL A 2 -33.47 46.40 -13.88
N GLU A 3 -34.09 46.83 -12.80
CA GLU A 3 -33.72 46.38 -11.46
C GLU A 3 -33.99 44.88 -11.22
N MET A 4 -35.08 44.33 -11.74
CA MET A 4 -35.36 42.91 -11.63
C MET A 4 -34.37 42.06 -12.43
N SER A 5 -33.94 42.51 -13.61
CA SER A 5 -32.95 41.77 -14.39
C SER A 5 -31.59 41.79 -13.73
N ALA A 6 -31.18 42.86 -13.06
CA ALA A 6 -29.93 42.92 -12.32
C ALA A 6 -29.93 41.94 -11.12
N VAL A 7 -31.03 41.85 -10.41
CA VAL A 7 -31.17 40.87 -9.28
C VAL A 7 -31.06 39.45 -9.76
N VAL A 8 -31.71 39.10 -10.89
CA VAL A 8 -31.63 37.72 -11.46
C VAL A 8 -30.21 37.39 -11.88
N VAL A 9 -29.46 38.32 -12.47
CA VAL A 9 -28.05 38.09 -12.87
C VAL A 9 -27.20 37.87 -11.61
N VAL A 10 -27.32 38.67 -10.58
CA VAL A 10 -26.53 38.51 -9.37
C VAL A 10 -26.84 37.17 -8.68
N LEU A 11 -28.11 36.78 -8.57
CA LEU A 11 -28.51 35.49 -8.01
C LEU A 11 -27.96 34.30 -8.84
N SER A 12 -27.91 34.43 -10.17
CA SER A 12 -27.37 33.42 -11.05
C SER A 12 -25.86 33.25 -10.83
N ILE A 13 -25.12 34.33 -10.66
CA ILE A 13 -23.67 34.29 -10.38
C ILE A 13 -23.39 33.63 -9.03
N ILE A 14 -24.17 34.00 -7.99
CA ILE A 14 -24.04 33.40 -6.67
C ILE A 14 -24.35 31.89 -6.74
N GLY A 15 -25.47 31.52 -7.37
CA GLY A 15 -25.87 30.14 -7.52
C GLY A 15 -24.81 29.31 -8.24
N PHE A 16 -24.25 29.83 -9.34
CA PHE A 16 -23.15 29.16 -10.07
C PHE A 16 -21.91 29.00 -9.19
N SER A 17 -21.51 30.02 -8.46
CA SER A 17 -20.36 30.00 -7.56
C SER A 17 -20.52 28.94 -6.45
N VAL A 18 -21.72 28.81 -5.89
CA VAL A 18 -22.02 27.78 -4.89
C VAL A 18 -21.88 26.37 -5.48
N VAL A 19 -22.42 26.13 -6.68
CA VAL A 19 -22.32 24.83 -7.35
C VAL A 19 -20.87 24.45 -7.65
N VAL A 20 -20.08 25.40 -8.16
CA VAL A 20 -18.63 25.17 -8.44
C VAL A 20 -17.86 24.83 -7.16
N THR A 21 -18.11 25.61 -6.09
CA THR A 21 -17.47 25.39 -4.80
C THR A 21 -17.85 24.03 -4.22
N PHE A 22 -19.13 23.66 -4.26
CA PHE A 22 -19.60 22.36 -3.79
C PHE A 22 -18.96 21.19 -4.55
N ASN A 23 -18.88 21.27 -5.87
CA ASN A 23 -18.24 20.25 -6.69
C ASN A 23 -16.74 20.13 -6.37
N HIS A 24 -16.06 21.24 -6.14
CA HIS A 24 -14.64 21.22 -5.75
C HIS A 24 -14.42 20.57 -4.39
N ILE A 25 -15.23 20.93 -3.38
CA ILE A 25 -15.19 20.35 -2.04
C ILE A 25 -15.45 18.84 -2.11
N ASN A 26 -16.48 18.43 -2.84
CA ASN A 26 -16.82 17.01 -2.98
C ASN A 26 -15.70 16.19 -3.66
N GLY A 27 -15.08 16.75 -4.71
CA GLY A 27 -13.92 16.14 -5.36
C GLY A 27 -12.72 15.99 -4.41
N SER A 28 -12.42 17.02 -3.63
CA SER A 28 -11.34 16.99 -2.64
C SER A 28 -11.62 15.96 -1.54
N TYR A 29 -12.84 15.92 -1.03
CA TYR A 29 -13.27 14.96 -0.01
C TYR A 29 -13.10 13.50 -0.50
N ARG A 30 -13.53 13.21 -1.74
CA ARG A 30 -13.36 11.87 -2.32
C ARG A 30 -11.89 11.47 -2.45
N LYS A 31 -11.04 12.39 -2.91
CA LYS A 31 -9.60 12.16 -3.03
C LYS A 31 -8.96 11.85 -1.67
N ASP A 32 -9.31 12.64 -0.65
CA ASP A 32 -8.77 12.44 0.69
C ASP A 32 -9.24 11.12 1.30
N THR A 33 -10.47 10.72 1.06
CA THR A 33 -10.99 9.41 1.52
C THR A 33 -10.21 8.26 0.90
N VAL A 34 -10.03 8.26 -0.43
CA VAL A 34 -9.24 7.21 -1.11
C VAL A 34 -7.80 7.20 -0.62
N ARG A 35 -7.19 8.37 -0.43
CA ARG A 35 -5.85 8.48 0.15
C ARG A 35 -5.75 7.86 1.55
N MET A 36 -6.76 8.07 2.39
CA MET A 36 -6.84 7.45 3.72
C MET A 36 -6.97 5.94 3.63
N ASP A 37 -7.78 5.42 2.71
CA ASP A 37 -7.94 4.00 2.48
C ASP A 37 -6.62 3.35 2.02
N VAL A 38 -5.91 3.98 1.08
CA VAL A 38 -4.58 3.51 0.63
C VAL A 38 -3.57 3.49 1.78
N ARG A 39 -3.56 4.53 2.63
CA ARG A 39 -2.68 4.57 3.80
C ARG A 39 -3.04 3.51 4.84
N HIS A 40 -4.34 3.33 5.08
CA HIS A 40 -4.81 2.30 6.00
C HIS A 40 -4.44 0.90 5.51
N TYR A 41 -4.70 0.62 4.22
CA TYR A 41 -4.30 -0.62 3.58
C TYR A 41 -2.79 -0.87 3.72
N GLY A 42 -1.95 0.06 3.26
CA GLY A 42 -0.50 -0.10 3.29
C GLY A 42 0.05 -0.33 4.71
N ASN A 43 -0.43 0.42 5.70
CA ASN A 43 0.01 0.24 7.08
C ASN A 43 -0.41 -1.12 7.65
N THR A 44 -1.62 -1.57 7.34
CA THR A 44 -2.12 -2.85 7.86
C THR A 44 -1.44 -4.02 7.18
N VAL A 45 -1.26 -3.96 5.86
CA VAL A 45 -0.49 -4.96 5.11
C VAL A 45 0.94 -5.06 5.65
N MET A 46 1.63 -3.95 5.84
CA MET A 46 2.99 -3.95 6.36
C MET A 46 3.08 -4.52 7.78
N ARG A 47 2.06 -4.27 8.61
CA ARG A 47 1.98 -4.87 9.94
C ARG A 47 1.79 -6.37 9.87
N GLU A 48 0.87 -6.84 9.04
CA GLU A 48 0.58 -8.26 8.88
C GLU A 48 1.78 -9.03 8.32
N ILE A 49 2.45 -8.49 7.29
CA ILE A 49 3.67 -9.09 6.75
C ILE A 49 4.74 -9.21 7.85
N THR A 50 4.95 -8.15 8.62
CA THR A 50 5.93 -8.14 9.71
C THR A 50 5.60 -9.17 10.78
N ASP A 51 4.31 -9.28 11.15
CA ASP A 51 3.84 -10.24 12.15
C ASP A 51 4.07 -11.69 11.67
N ARG A 52 3.70 -12.00 10.46
CA ARG A 52 3.92 -13.35 9.88
C ARG A 52 5.40 -13.72 9.78
N ILE A 53 6.24 -12.79 9.33
CA ILE A 53 7.70 -13.02 9.27
C ILE A 53 8.26 -13.26 10.68
N SER A 54 7.76 -12.57 11.71
CA SER A 54 8.24 -12.74 13.08
C SER A 54 7.91 -14.11 13.68
N HIS A 55 6.85 -14.75 13.20
CA HIS A 55 6.43 -16.08 13.64
C HIS A 55 7.05 -17.23 12.83
N ALA A 56 7.55 -16.95 11.63
CA ALA A 56 8.16 -17.95 10.77
C ALA A 56 9.51 -18.42 11.33
N GLN A 57 9.80 -19.73 11.23
CA GLN A 57 11.11 -20.28 11.62
C GLN A 57 12.18 -20.03 10.55
N LYS A 58 11.78 -20.01 9.28
CA LYS A 58 12.68 -19.73 8.15
C LYS A 58 11.97 -18.81 7.16
N VAL A 59 12.70 -17.87 6.62
CA VAL A 59 12.21 -16.94 5.59
C VAL A 59 13.12 -17.02 4.37
N GLU A 60 12.53 -17.17 3.21
CA GLU A 60 13.25 -17.11 1.92
C GLU A 60 12.69 -15.98 1.07
N PHE A 61 13.56 -15.28 0.36
CA PHE A 61 13.21 -14.19 -0.52
C PHE A 61 13.41 -14.59 -1.97
N GLY A 62 12.38 -14.38 -2.78
CA GLY A 62 12.38 -14.59 -4.21
C GLY A 62 11.92 -13.34 -4.96
N SER A 63 11.68 -13.51 -6.25
CA SER A 63 11.07 -12.47 -7.08
C SER A 63 10.06 -13.09 -8.03
N SER A 64 8.91 -12.44 -8.18
CA SER A 64 7.85 -12.83 -9.10
C SER A 64 7.26 -11.59 -9.77
N LEU A 65 7.12 -11.61 -11.08
CA LEU A 65 6.52 -10.54 -11.89
C LEU A 65 7.16 -9.14 -11.66
N GLY A 66 8.45 -9.09 -11.30
CA GLY A 66 9.16 -7.83 -11.03
C GLY A 66 9.02 -7.31 -9.59
N PHE A 67 8.25 -7.99 -8.74
CA PHE A 67 8.11 -7.71 -7.32
C PHE A 67 8.83 -8.75 -6.47
N ALA A 68 9.15 -8.41 -5.23
CA ALA A 68 9.66 -9.37 -4.26
C ALA A 68 8.58 -10.42 -3.91
N GLU A 69 9.05 -11.61 -3.58
CA GLU A 69 8.24 -12.70 -3.07
C GLU A 69 8.85 -13.19 -1.76
N ILE A 70 8.02 -13.42 -0.76
CA ILE A 70 8.45 -13.86 0.57
C ILE A 70 7.82 -15.22 0.83
N MET A 71 8.65 -16.24 1.08
CA MET A 71 8.21 -17.58 1.45
C MET A 71 8.53 -17.82 2.92
N LEU A 72 7.50 -18.17 3.69
CA LEU A 72 7.56 -18.40 5.12
C LEU A 72 7.43 -19.88 5.43
N TYR A 73 8.29 -20.39 6.29
CA TYR A 73 8.31 -21.79 6.70
C TYR A 73 8.09 -21.90 8.20
N ASP A 74 7.22 -22.83 8.59
CA ASP A 74 6.93 -23.16 9.98
C ASP A 74 8.01 -24.08 10.58
N ASP A 75 8.72 -24.81 9.72
CA ASP A 75 9.83 -25.68 10.09
C ASP A 75 11.03 -25.43 9.16
N ALA A 76 12.19 -25.16 9.74
CA ALA A 76 13.43 -24.90 9.02
C ALA A 76 13.93 -26.10 8.23
N THR A 77 13.46 -27.32 8.54
CA THR A 77 13.87 -28.58 7.91
C THR A 77 13.00 -28.97 6.72
N THR A 78 11.78 -28.43 6.62
CA THR A 78 10.86 -28.74 5.54
C THR A 78 11.06 -27.79 4.36
N ASN A 79 10.85 -28.32 3.14
CA ASN A 79 10.80 -27.50 1.92
C ASN A 79 9.37 -27.05 1.57
N LEU A 80 8.40 -27.33 2.44
CA LEU A 80 7.03 -26.92 2.26
C LEU A 80 6.81 -25.59 2.98
N TYR A 81 6.58 -24.52 2.23
CA TYR A 81 6.27 -23.21 2.80
C TYR A 81 4.84 -23.21 3.39
N MET A 82 4.68 -22.52 4.52
CA MET A 82 3.38 -22.30 5.15
C MET A 82 2.63 -21.17 4.44
N ASP A 83 3.30 -20.06 4.22
CA ASP A 83 2.75 -18.89 3.56
C ASP A 83 3.68 -18.36 2.48
N LYS A 84 3.07 -17.89 1.40
CA LYS A 84 3.74 -17.25 0.27
C LYS A 84 3.13 -15.88 0.06
N ILE A 85 3.92 -14.83 0.24
CA ILE A 85 3.50 -13.43 0.12
C ILE A 85 4.08 -12.87 -1.17
N LYS A 86 3.22 -12.33 -2.03
CA LYS A 86 3.62 -11.69 -3.29
C LYS A 86 2.78 -10.44 -3.56
N ALA A 87 3.30 -9.55 -4.38
CA ALA A 87 2.58 -8.39 -4.87
C ALA A 87 2.07 -8.62 -6.29
N VAL A 88 0.88 -8.08 -6.57
CA VAL A 88 0.30 -8.02 -7.91
C VAL A 88 -0.15 -6.58 -8.15
N GLU A 89 0.18 -6.05 -9.32
CA GLU A 89 0.01 -4.61 -9.63
C GLU A 89 -1.40 -4.09 -9.31
N ASN A 90 -2.45 -4.83 -9.70
CA ASN A 90 -3.84 -4.38 -9.57
C ASN A 90 -4.62 -5.06 -8.44
N ASP A 91 -4.07 -6.09 -7.81
CA ASP A 91 -4.74 -6.85 -6.76
C ASP A 91 -4.13 -6.62 -5.36
N GLY A 92 -3.03 -5.88 -5.30
CA GLY A 92 -2.35 -5.59 -4.04
C GLY A 92 -1.41 -6.70 -3.60
N ILE A 93 -1.37 -6.93 -2.30
CA ILE A 93 -0.56 -8.01 -1.69
C ILE A 93 -1.43 -9.25 -1.50
N LEU A 94 -0.95 -10.37 -2.02
CA LEU A 94 -1.60 -11.68 -1.92
C LEU A 94 -0.82 -12.59 -0.97
N ILE A 95 -1.56 -13.41 -0.22
CA ILE A 95 -1.01 -14.51 0.57
C ILE A 95 -1.59 -15.80 0.03
N ASN A 96 -0.73 -16.73 -0.38
CA ASN A 96 -1.11 -18.02 -0.98
C ASN A 96 -2.07 -17.86 -2.17
N ASP A 97 -1.84 -16.83 -3.00
CA ASP A 97 -2.65 -16.45 -4.16
C ASP A 97 -4.04 -15.90 -3.83
N GLU A 98 -4.35 -15.72 -2.55
CA GLU A 98 -5.59 -15.09 -2.09
C GLU A 98 -5.34 -13.66 -1.61
N ALA A 99 -6.34 -12.80 -1.76
CA ALA A 99 -6.26 -11.44 -1.24
C ALA A 99 -6.00 -11.48 0.27
N MET A 100 -5.03 -10.69 0.72
CA MET A 100 -4.62 -10.64 2.11
C MET A 100 -5.81 -10.31 2.99
N ILE A 101 -6.30 -11.30 3.72
CA ILE A 101 -7.30 -11.25 4.80
C ILE A 101 -8.77 -11.24 4.38
N GLY A 102 -9.46 -12.18 5.01
CA GLY A 102 -10.91 -12.26 5.00
C GLY A 102 -11.58 -10.95 5.37
N GLY A 103 -12.23 -10.34 4.43
CA GLY A 103 -13.38 -9.49 4.62
C GLY A 103 -13.21 -8.00 4.82
N SER A 104 -12.09 -7.46 5.32
CA SER A 104 -12.06 -6.03 5.68
C SER A 104 -10.94 -5.21 5.03
N LEU A 105 -9.99 -5.81 4.36
CA LEU A 105 -8.89 -5.15 3.67
C LEU A 105 -8.83 -5.53 2.21
N LEU A 106 -9.87 -5.19 1.50
CA LEU A 106 -9.81 -5.19 0.05
C LEU A 106 -8.78 -4.14 -0.40
N PHE A 107 -7.98 -4.51 -1.39
CA PHE A 107 -7.12 -3.54 -2.04
C PHE A 107 -7.95 -2.33 -2.48
N PRO A 108 -7.52 -1.08 -2.19
CA PRO A 108 -8.36 0.12 -2.37
C PRO A 108 -8.83 0.35 -3.80
N ASP A 109 -8.24 -0.39 -4.76
CA ASP A 109 -8.70 -0.37 -6.14
C ASP A 109 -10.15 -0.80 -6.30
N LYS A 110 -10.72 -1.61 -5.40
CA LYS A 110 -12.11 -2.06 -5.38
C LYS A 110 -12.98 -1.27 -4.37
N GLY A 111 -12.53 -0.10 -3.95
CA GLY A 111 -13.17 0.72 -2.93
C GLY A 111 -14.42 1.47 -3.41
N GLN A 112 -15.06 2.12 -2.47
CA GLN A 112 -16.39 2.73 -2.54
C GLN A 112 -16.58 3.79 -3.65
N PHE A 113 -15.52 4.34 -4.23
CA PHE A 113 -15.58 5.42 -5.25
C PHE A 113 -15.19 4.97 -6.66
N ARG A 114 -15.09 3.67 -6.89
CA ARG A 114 -14.59 3.11 -8.14
C ARG A 114 -15.60 2.96 -9.26
N GLU A 115 -16.86 2.98 -8.94
CA GLU A 115 -17.89 2.86 -9.97
C GLU A 115 -17.82 3.91 -11.10
N ASN A 116 -16.97 4.95 -10.91
CA ASN A 116 -16.86 6.07 -11.85
C ASN A 116 -15.47 6.23 -12.49
N ASP A 117 -14.55 5.27 -12.41
CA ASP A 117 -13.18 5.36 -12.96
C ASP A 117 -12.40 6.63 -12.54
N GLN A 118 -12.76 7.22 -11.40
CA GLN A 118 -12.19 8.49 -10.93
C GLN A 118 -10.81 8.31 -10.28
N PHE A 119 -10.56 7.12 -9.74
CA PHE A 119 -9.32 6.81 -9.05
C PHE A 119 -8.81 5.44 -9.47
N ASP A 120 -7.51 5.35 -9.70
CA ASP A 120 -6.81 4.11 -9.98
C ASP A 120 -5.67 3.95 -8.95
N VAL A 121 -5.64 2.80 -8.25
CA VAL A 121 -4.62 2.48 -7.27
C VAL A 121 -3.86 1.25 -7.75
N LYS A 122 -2.54 1.34 -7.74
CA LYS A 122 -1.66 0.26 -8.19
C LYS A 122 -0.48 0.06 -7.26
N VAL A 123 -0.02 -1.19 -7.16
CA VAL A 123 1.27 -1.49 -6.56
C VAL A 123 2.36 -1.16 -7.58
N THR A 124 3.27 -0.28 -7.23
CA THR A 124 4.39 0.10 -8.09
C THR A 124 5.73 -0.43 -7.64
N ASN A 125 5.84 -0.75 -6.36
CA ASN A 125 7.04 -1.35 -5.81
C ASN A 125 6.68 -2.28 -4.64
N PHE A 126 7.24 -3.47 -4.66
CA PHE A 126 7.33 -4.33 -3.48
C PHE A 126 8.71 -4.95 -3.48
N SER A 127 9.53 -4.51 -2.55
CA SER A 127 10.92 -4.95 -2.46
C SER A 127 11.30 -5.32 -1.05
N VAL A 128 12.14 -6.33 -0.96
CA VAL A 128 12.70 -6.81 0.31
C VAL A 128 14.21 -6.80 0.17
N SER A 129 14.87 -6.21 1.14
CA SER A 129 16.34 -6.22 1.23
C SER A 129 16.78 -6.70 2.60
N GLU A 130 17.74 -7.59 2.63
CA GLU A 130 18.38 -8.08 3.85
C GLU A 130 19.71 -7.35 4.05
N SER A 131 19.88 -6.73 5.21
CA SER A 131 21.17 -6.21 5.63
C SER A 131 21.76 -7.06 6.74
N GLN A 132 22.97 -7.56 6.50
CA GLN A 132 23.76 -8.25 7.52
C GLN A 132 24.71 -7.25 8.18
N GLU A 133 24.45 -6.89 9.42
CA GLU A 133 25.35 -6.03 10.17
C GLU A 133 26.36 -6.88 10.94
N TYR A 134 27.63 -6.70 10.61
CA TYR A 134 28.76 -7.33 11.32
C TYR A 134 29.05 -6.50 12.58
N LEU A 135 28.89 -7.08 13.76
CA LEU A 135 29.39 -6.49 15.00
C LEU A 135 30.86 -6.87 15.17
N PRO A 136 31.81 -5.90 15.09
CA PRO A 136 33.21 -6.20 15.30
C PRO A 136 33.45 -6.72 16.71
N GLY A 137 34.09 -7.88 16.82
CA GLY A 137 34.44 -8.52 18.10
C GLY A 137 33.54 -9.69 18.52
N LEU A 138 32.41 -9.89 17.89
CA LEU A 138 31.51 -11.03 18.10
C LEU A 138 31.35 -11.81 16.79
N ASN A 139 32.37 -12.58 16.42
CA ASN A 139 32.39 -13.37 15.17
C ASN A 139 31.23 -14.41 15.02
N LYS A 140 30.32 -14.47 15.98
CA LYS A 140 29.23 -15.46 16.01
C LYS A 140 27.83 -14.85 15.87
N PHE A 141 27.65 -13.53 15.89
CA PHE A 141 26.34 -12.90 15.86
C PHE A 141 26.18 -12.08 14.57
N LYS A 142 25.51 -12.67 13.60
CA LYS A 142 24.99 -11.95 12.44
C LYS A 142 23.63 -11.38 12.81
N LYS A 143 23.49 -10.05 12.84
CA LYS A 143 22.17 -9.42 12.86
C LYS A 143 21.65 -9.43 11.44
N SER A 144 20.62 -10.20 11.19
CA SER A 144 19.87 -10.14 9.96
C SER A 144 18.72 -9.15 10.13
N MET A 145 18.81 -8.00 9.51
CA MET A 145 17.73 -7.01 9.46
C MET A 145 17.11 -7.06 8.07
N VAL A 146 15.81 -7.20 8.03
CA VAL A 146 15.03 -7.18 6.79
C VAL A 146 14.34 -5.84 6.67
N HIS A 147 14.50 -5.19 5.52
CA HIS A 147 13.78 -3.99 5.15
C HIS A 147 12.77 -4.32 4.07
N ILE A 148 11.52 -4.03 4.33
CA ILE A 148 10.40 -4.25 3.41
C ILE A 148 9.92 -2.88 2.95
N ASN A 149 9.80 -2.71 1.64
CA ASN A 149 9.28 -1.49 1.03
C ASN A 149 8.08 -1.83 0.16
N LEU A 150 6.97 -1.12 0.37
CA LEU A 150 5.77 -1.19 -0.44
C LEU A 150 5.47 0.20 -0.99
N GLY A 151 5.42 0.32 -2.31
CA GLY A 151 5.04 1.54 -3.02
C GLY A 151 3.66 1.37 -3.66
N LEU A 152 2.76 2.29 -3.36
CA LEU A 152 1.43 2.38 -3.95
C LEU A 152 1.31 3.71 -4.71
N THR A 153 0.70 3.67 -5.88
CA THR A 153 0.35 4.87 -6.65
C THR A 153 -1.15 5.08 -6.63
N LEU A 154 -1.55 6.33 -6.38
CA LEU A 154 -2.92 6.80 -6.52
C LEU A 154 -2.98 7.76 -7.70
N LYS A 155 -3.66 7.36 -8.78
CA LYS A 155 -3.95 8.21 -9.93
C LYS A 155 -5.37 8.75 -9.81
N SER A 156 -5.54 10.06 -9.94
CA SER A 156 -6.85 10.72 -9.93
C SER A 156 -7.16 11.26 -11.32
N ASN A 157 -8.29 10.83 -11.89
CA ASN A 157 -8.79 11.29 -13.18
C ASN A 157 -9.79 12.46 -13.04
N VAL A 158 -9.93 13.03 -11.82
CA VAL A 158 -10.99 14.00 -11.49
C VAL A 158 -10.70 15.43 -11.97
N MET A 159 -9.48 15.75 -12.36
CA MET A 159 -9.14 17.11 -12.77
C MET A 159 -8.94 17.25 -14.28
N GLN A 160 -9.73 18.14 -14.87
CA GLN A 160 -9.80 18.53 -16.28
C GLN A 160 -8.56 19.26 -16.86
N ASN A 161 -7.50 19.39 -16.13
CA ASN A 161 -6.26 19.96 -16.66
C ASN A 161 -5.22 18.85 -16.76
N ASP A 162 -4.82 18.54 -17.97
CA ASP A 162 -3.87 17.55 -18.50
C ASP A 162 -2.60 17.18 -17.67
N VAL A 163 -2.56 17.49 -16.40
CA VAL A 163 -1.52 17.04 -15.48
C VAL A 163 -2.05 15.82 -14.76
N GLU A 164 -1.53 14.65 -15.12
CA GLU A 164 -1.78 13.40 -14.38
C GLU A 164 -1.44 13.60 -12.90
N ASN A 165 -2.46 13.65 -12.06
CA ASN A 165 -2.29 13.77 -10.63
C ASN A 165 -1.95 12.39 -10.06
N ILE A 166 -0.69 11.99 -10.21
CA ILE A 166 -0.15 10.74 -9.67
C ILE A 166 0.49 11.05 -8.33
N GLU A 167 -0.02 10.45 -7.28
CA GLU A 167 0.55 10.51 -5.93
C GLU A 167 1.18 9.16 -5.58
N GLN A 168 2.43 9.18 -5.15
CA GLN A 168 3.15 8.00 -4.70
C GLN A 168 3.17 7.93 -3.19
N ILE A 169 2.75 6.82 -2.61
CA ILE A 169 2.72 6.58 -1.17
C ILE A 169 3.61 5.38 -0.88
N ASN A 170 4.68 5.60 -0.13
CA ASN A 170 5.66 4.57 0.19
C ASN A 170 5.57 4.18 1.67
N PHE A 171 5.64 2.88 1.92
CA PHE A 171 5.67 2.29 3.25
C PHE A 171 6.96 1.52 3.40
N THR A 172 7.68 1.77 4.47
CA THR A 172 8.95 1.08 4.78
C THR A 172 8.90 0.55 6.19
N ARG A 173 9.29 -0.72 6.37
CA ARG A 173 9.50 -1.32 7.69
C ARG A 173 10.79 -2.09 7.72
N GLY A 174 11.54 -1.88 8.81
CA GLY A 174 12.69 -2.70 9.17
C GLY A 174 12.30 -3.63 10.30
N MET A 175 12.76 -4.89 10.23
CA MET A 175 12.57 -5.87 11.29
C MET A 175 13.81 -6.74 11.45
N PHE A 176 13.99 -7.29 12.64
CA PHE A 176 15.06 -8.22 12.95
C PHE A 176 14.53 -9.65 12.87
N LEU A 177 15.22 -10.53 12.13
CA LEU A 177 14.91 -11.95 12.06
C LEU A 177 15.56 -12.68 13.25
N SER A 178 14.79 -12.83 14.33
CA SER A 178 15.27 -13.48 15.55
C SER A 178 15.61 -14.96 15.34
N ASN A 179 14.92 -15.65 14.46
CA ASN A 179 15.09 -17.10 14.23
C ASN A 179 16.39 -17.43 13.49
N ASN A 180 16.85 -16.57 12.58
CA ASN A 180 18.18 -16.70 11.96
C ASN A 180 19.31 -16.41 12.96
N TYR A 181 19.02 -15.75 14.08
CA TYR A 181 19.97 -15.48 15.14
C TYR A 181 20.23 -16.70 16.02
N ILE A 182 19.21 -17.49 16.30
CA ILE A 182 19.29 -18.70 17.12
C ILE A 182 19.94 -19.86 16.34
N GLY A 183 19.63 -20.01 15.05
CA GLY A 183 20.20 -21.04 14.16
C GLY A 183 21.70 -20.88 13.86
N SER A 184 22.30 -19.72 14.16
CA SER A 184 23.75 -19.47 13.99
C SER A 184 24.60 -19.78 15.23
N ILE A 185 24.01 -20.25 16.32
CA ILE A 185 24.69 -20.57 17.60
C ILE A 185 25.14 -22.04 17.67
N ASN A 186 24.71 -22.91 16.74
CA ASN A 186 25.11 -24.32 16.69
C ASN A 186 26.30 -24.57 15.78
#